data_2eea85c7b85ac740fcff7dc20fb5a3eb
#
_entry.id   2eea85c7b85ac740fcff7dc20fb5a3eb
#
_cell.length_a   1.000
_cell.length_b   1.000
_cell.length_c   1.000
_cell.angle_alpha   90.00
_cell.angle_beta   90.00
_cell.angle_gamma   90.00
#
_symmetry.space_group_name_H-M   'P 1'
#
loop_
_entity.id
_entity.type
_entity.pdbx_description
1 polymer ?
#
loop_
_entity_poly.entity_id
_entity_poly.type
_entity_poly.pdbx_seq_one_letter_code
_entity_poly.pdbx_strand_id
1 'polypeptide(L)'
;MYLHLSFIYSSSDEEWQNICFWYKQHQGMCSHDAIFEYLRIAQGLEMYGVYYFEIQSKSLLRSKQKCNLWLGICPFGINIYEDEDQLMPIRRFLWKELENIKFKKRQFIIILDKNKTKKKEKFTVCKTRINKIILDLCIGYHVLHHRSNPKTCS
;
A
#
# COMPACT_ATOMS: atom_id res chain seq x y z
N MET A 1 -21.33 12.56 2.09
CA MET A 1 -20.51 11.33 1.92
C MET A 1 -21.41 10.30 1.24
N TYR A 2 -21.38 10.24 -0.09
CA TYR A 2 -22.18 9.29 -0.86
C TYR A 2 -21.39 7.98 -0.98
N LEU A 3 -21.71 7.01 -0.15
CA LEU A 3 -21.34 5.63 -0.41
C LEU A 3 -22.06 5.19 -1.69
N HIS A 4 -21.30 4.75 -2.66
CA HIS A 4 -21.80 4.37 -3.98
C HIS A 4 -22.77 3.20 -3.81
N LEU A 5 -24.06 3.46 -3.99
CA LEU A 5 -25.17 2.49 -3.87
C LEU A 5 -25.03 1.27 -4.81
N SER A 6 -24.11 1.30 -5.75
CA SER A 6 -23.83 0.17 -6.65
C SER A 6 -23.23 -1.06 -5.96
N PHE A 7 -22.63 -0.90 -4.76
CA PHE A 7 -22.08 -2.03 -3.99
C PHE A 7 -23.17 -2.87 -3.33
N ILE A 8 -24.35 -2.32 -3.13
CA ILE A 8 -25.47 -2.96 -2.42
C ILE A 8 -26.22 -3.97 -3.30
N TYR A 9 -26.15 -3.81 -4.62
CA TYR A 9 -26.91 -4.67 -5.57
C TYR A 9 -26.23 -5.99 -5.95
N SER A 10 -25.01 -6.24 -5.52
CA SER A 10 -24.24 -7.46 -5.85
C SER A 10 -23.89 -8.33 -4.64
N SER A 11 -24.38 -7.98 -3.44
CA SER A 11 -24.07 -8.76 -2.25
C SER A 11 -24.83 -10.09 -2.26
N SER A 12 -24.13 -11.19 -2.00
CA SER A 12 -24.73 -12.50 -1.82
C SER A 12 -25.58 -12.53 -0.53
N ASP A 13 -26.55 -13.46 -0.44
CA ASP A 13 -27.36 -13.63 0.77
C ASP A 13 -26.50 -13.83 2.03
N GLU A 14 -25.34 -14.45 1.89
CA GLU A 14 -24.37 -14.66 2.96
C GLU A 14 -23.75 -13.34 3.44
N GLU A 15 -23.41 -12.44 2.52
CA GLU A 15 -22.89 -11.09 2.87
C GLU A 15 -23.94 -10.27 3.62
N TRP A 16 -25.20 -10.35 3.20
CA TRP A 16 -26.32 -9.70 3.90
C TRP A 16 -26.51 -10.24 5.33
N GLN A 17 -26.43 -11.55 5.51
CA GLN A 17 -26.50 -12.17 6.83
C GLN A 17 -25.35 -11.70 7.73
N ASN A 18 -24.12 -11.62 7.19
CA ASN A 18 -22.96 -11.10 7.91
C ASN A 18 -23.13 -9.61 8.29
N ILE A 19 -23.61 -8.76 7.37
CA ILE A 19 -23.90 -7.35 7.67
C ILE A 19 -24.94 -7.23 8.79
N CYS A 20 -26.03 -7.99 8.72
CA CYS A 20 -27.08 -8.00 9.75
C CYS A 20 -26.56 -8.49 11.10
N PHE A 21 -25.71 -9.50 11.10
CA PHE A 21 -25.05 -10.01 12.31
C PHE A 21 -24.20 -8.91 12.98
N TRP A 22 -23.30 -8.28 12.23
CA TRP A 22 -22.44 -7.21 12.75
C TRP A 22 -23.24 -6.00 13.20
N TYR A 23 -24.28 -5.61 12.47
CA TYR A 23 -25.17 -4.52 12.87
C TYR A 23 -25.80 -4.77 14.25
N LYS A 24 -26.30 -6.01 14.49
CA LYS A 24 -26.86 -6.40 15.78
C LYS A 24 -25.82 -6.39 16.90
N GLN A 25 -24.60 -6.85 16.62
CA GLN A 25 -23.51 -6.85 17.59
C GLN A 25 -23.10 -5.44 18.04
N HIS A 26 -23.21 -4.45 17.16
CA HIS A 26 -22.86 -3.06 17.47
C HIS A 26 -24.05 -2.21 17.95
N GLN A 27 -25.24 -2.82 18.10
CA GLN A 27 -26.43 -2.10 18.55
C GLN A 27 -26.25 -1.61 19.99
N GLY A 28 -26.52 -0.31 20.21
CA GLY A 28 -26.37 0.33 21.53
C GLY A 28 -24.93 0.74 21.87
N MET A 29 -23.98 0.53 20.98
CA MET A 29 -22.61 0.99 21.16
C MET A 29 -22.54 2.53 21.13
N CYS A 30 -21.84 3.16 22.06
CA CYS A 30 -21.67 4.60 22.04
C CYS A 30 -20.75 5.02 20.85
N SER A 31 -20.83 6.27 20.38
CA SER A 31 -20.06 6.73 19.23
C SER A 31 -18.55 6.56 19.40
N HIS A 32 -18.03 6.74 20.62
CA HIS A 32 -16.62 6.59 20.91
C HIS A 32 -16.18 5.13 20.75
N ASP A 33 -16.91 4.19 21.33
CA ASP A 33 -16.61 2.76 21.25
C ASP A 33 -16.74 2.25 19.81
N ALA A 34 -17.76 2.73 19.07
CA ALA A 34 -17.94 2.41 17.66
C ALA A 34 -16.77 2.86 16.78
N ILE A 35 -16.19 4.04 17.06
CA ILE A 35 -14.99 4.53 16.36
C ILE A 35 -13.79 3.64 16.67
N PHE A 36 -13.57 3.27 17.93
CA PHE A 36 -12.47 2.37 18.30
C PHE A 36 -12.60 1.00 17.63
N GLU A 37 -13.79 0.42 17.65
CA GLU A 37 -14.03 -0.87 17.03
C GLU A 37 -13.84 -0.82 15.50
N TYR A 38 -14.34 0.25 14.85
CA TYR A 38 -14.09 0.49 13.43
C TYR A 38 -12.58 0.57 13.11
N LEU A 39 -11.81 1.33 13.91
CA LEU A 39 -10.36 1.45 13.71
C LEU A 39 -9.65 0.13 13.95
N ARG A 40 -10.07 -0.65 14.95
CA ARG A 40 -9.52 -1.98 15.24
C ARG A 40 -9.70 -2.94 14.07
N ILE A 41 -10.90 -2.96 13.49
CA ILE A 41 -11.20 -3.79 12.31
C ILE A 41 -10.42 -3.27 11.09
N ALA A 42 -10.44 -1.96 10.85
CA ALA A 42 -9.76 -1.36 9.71
C ALA A 42 -8.24 -1.62 9.72
N GLN A 43 -7.60 -1.59 10.89
CA GLN A 43 -6.17 -1.88 11.04
C GLN A 43 -5.81 -3.33 10.71
N GLY A 44 -6.78 -4.26 10.80
CA GLY A 44 -6.61 -5.66 10.41
C GLY A 44 -6.65 -5.90 8.90
N LEU A 45 -7.07 -4.91 8.11
CA LEU A 45 -7.13 -5.04 6.66
C LEU A 45 -5.74 -4.92 6.02
N GLU A 46 -5.42 -5.79 5.06
CA GLU A 46 -4.13 -5.78 4.37
C GLU A 46 -3.84 -4.47 3.64
N MET A 47 -4.89 -3.75 3.22
CA MET A 47 -4.79 -2.46 2.54
C MET A 47 -4.68 -1.27 3.50
N TYR A 48 -4.78 -1.49 4.81
CA TYR A 48 -4.73 -0.39 5.78
C TYR A 48 -3.39 0.33 5.76
N GLY A 49 -3.44 1.65 5.61
CA GLY A 49 -2.24 2.49 5.57
C GLY A 49 -1.39 2.34 4.30
N VAL A 50 -1.91 1.70 3.25
CA VAL A 50 -1.23 1.61 1.95
C VAL A 50 -1.68 2.74 1.03
N TYR A 51 -0.73 3.51 0.50
CA TYR A 51 -0.97 4.54 -0.51
C TYR A 51 -0.58 4.00 -1.88
N TYR A 52 -1.55 3.91 -2.80
CA TYR A 52 -1.36 3.34 -4.12
C TYR A 52 -1.08 4.41 -5.19
N PHE A 53 -0.11 4.12 -6.07
CA PHE A 53 0.25 4.96 -7.22
C PHE A 53 0.40 4.08 -8.46
N GLU A 54 -0.23 4.50 -9.55
CA GLU A 54 -0.07 3.83 -10.84
C GLU A 54 1.36 4.01 -11.37
N ILE A 55 1.99 2.89 -11.74
CA ILE A 55 3.36 2.85 -12.25
C ILE A 55 3.46 1.93 -13.47
N GLN A 56 4.57 2.02 -14.18
CA GLN A 56 4.96 1.12 -15.25
C GLN A 56 6.37 0.61 -15.00
N SER A 57 6.61 -0.67 -15.25
CA SER A 57 7.94 -1.26 -15.17
C SER A 57 8.26 -2.04 -16.44
N LYS A 58 9.46 -1.82 -16.98
CA LYS A 58 9.96 -2.59 -18.12
C LYS A 58 10.53 -3.94 -17.71
N SER A 59 10.99 -4.08 -16.48
CA SER A 59 11.69 -5.28 -15.98
C SER A 59 10.74 -6.36 -15.44
N LEU A 60 9.55 -5.98 -14.98
CA LEU A 60 8.56 -6.91 -14.42
C LEU A 60 7.58 -7.45 -15.47
N LEU A 61 7.52 -6.80 -16.63
CA LEU A 61 6.64 -7.22 -17.72
C LEU A 61 7.30 -8.40 -18.48
N ARG A 62 6.83 -9.61 -18.20
CA ARG A 62 7.19 -10.82 -18.99
C ARG A 62 6.54 -10.84 -20.38
N SER A 63 5.48 -10.09 -20.59
CA SER A 63 4.79 -9.94 -21.87
C SER A 63 4.95 -8.53 -22.42
N LYS A 64 4.90 -8.38 -23.76
CA LYS A 64 4.90 -7.08 -24.43
C LYS A 64 3.64 -6.23 -24.19
N GLN A 65 2.68 -6.74 -23.43
CA GLN A 65 1.47 -6.03 -23.02
C GLN A 65 1.80 -5.05 -21.89
N LYS A 66 1.34 -3.82 -22.03
CA LYS A 66 1.33 -2.81 -20.98
C LYS A 66 0.38 -3.26 -19.86
N CYS A 67 0.91 -3.97 -18.89
CA CYS A 67 0.16 -4.16 -17.66
C CYS A 67 0.40 -2.94 -16.79
N ASN A 68 -0.66 -2.35 -16.30
CA ASN A 68 -0.57 -1.33 -15.27
C ASN A 68 -0.14 -2.05 -13.98
N LEU A 69 0.78 -1.44 -13.28
CA LEU A 69 1.24 -1.90 -11.97
C LEU A 69 0.92 -0.82 -10.94
N TRP A 70 0.75 -1.24 -9.70
CA TRP A 70 0.53 -0.33 -8.59
C TRP A 70 1.71 -0.38 -7.62
N LEU A 71 2.22 0.80 -7.30
CA LEU A 71 3.18 1.01 -6.23
C LEU A 71 2.40 1.31 -4.96
N GLY A 72 2.48 0.45 -3.95
CA GLY A 72 1.91 0.69 -2.63
C GLY A 72 3.01 1.09 -1.65
N ILE A 73 2.82 2.22 -0.97
CA ILE A 73 3.73 2.68 0.10
C ILE A 73 3.02 2.47 1.42
N CYS A 74 3.64 1.72 2.33
CA CYS A 74 3.05 1.33 3.60
C CYS A 74 4.07 1.44 4.76
N PRO A 75 3.64 1.30 6.02
CA PRO A 75 4.54 1.36 7.18
C PRO A 75 5.71 0.38 7.15
N PHE A 76 5.58 -0.74 6.43
CA PHE A 76 6.60 -1.80 6.38
C PHE A 76 7.58 -1.66 5.22
N GLY A 77 7.24 -0.88 4.17
CA GLY A 77 8.05 -0.74 2.98
C GLY A 77 7.28 -0.28 1.75
N ILE A 78 7.83 -0.64 0.59
CA ILE A 78 7.25 -0.38 -0.72
C ILE A 78 6.88 -1.72 -1.36
N ASN A 79 5.64 -1.83 -1.80
CA ASN A 79 5.09 -3.02 -2.44
C ASN A 79 4.74 -2.73 -3.90
N ILE A 80 4.81 -3.74 -4.75
CA ILE A 80 4.35 -3.69 -6.14
C ILE A 80 3.23 -4.70 -6.30
N TYR A 81 2.13 -4.26 -6.90
CA TYR A 81 0.93 -5.05 -7.15
C TYR A 81 0.61 -5.08 -8.64
N GLU A 82 -0.07 -6.11 -9.09
CA GLU A 82 -0.72 -6.16 -10.40
C GLU A 82 -2.07 -5.42 -10.35
N ASP A 83 -2.55 -4.99 -11.53
CA ASP A 83 -3.82 -4.26 -11.63
C ASP A 83 -5.02 -5.13 -11.22
N GLU A 84 -4.91 -6.43 -11.46
CA GLU A 84 -5.97 -7.41 -11.19
C GLU A 84 -6.04 -7.80 -9.71
N ASP A 85 -4.93 -7.70 -8.97
CA ASP A 85 -4.88 -8.05 -7.54
C ASP A 85 -4.05 -7.03 -6.75
N GLN A 86 -4.75 -6.12 -6.07
CA GLN A 86 -4.15 -5.11 -5.20
C GLN A 86 -4.01 -5.59 -3.73
N LEU A 87 -4.42 -6.81 -3.42
CA LEU A 87 -4.29 -7.38 -2.07
C LEU A 87 -2.96 -8.11 -1.92
N MET A 88 -2.54 -8.86 -2.94
CA MET A 88 -1.34 -9.67 -2.91
C MET A 88 -0.20 -9.02 -3.70
N PRO A 89 0.83 -8.46 -3.03
CA PRO A 89 1.95 -7.84 -3.73
C PRO A 89 2.83 -8.87 -4.42
N ILE A 90 3.12 -8.65 -5.71
CA ILE A 90 4.08 -9.47 -6.48
C ILE A 90 5.53 -9.22 -6.06
N ARG A 91 5.81 -8.07 -5.44
CA ARG A 91 7.12 -7.72 -4.87
C ARG A 91 6.97 -6.85 -3.64
N ARG A 92 7.85 -7.11 -2.67
CA ARG A 92 7.96 -6.32 -1.43
C ARG A 92 9.41 -5.84 -1.28
N PHE A 93 9.56 -4.57 -0.88
CA PHE A 93 10.83 -3.92 -0.56
C PHE A 93 10.72 -3.37 0.86
N LEU A 94 11.28 -4.06 1.83
CA LEU A 94 11.24 -3.63 3.23
C LEU A 94 12.13 -2.40 3.44
N TRP A 95 11.74 -1.49 4.36
CA TRP A 95 12.53 -0.29 4.66
C TRP A 95 13.99 -0.62 5.01
N LYS A 96 14.24 -1.71 5.74
CA LYS A 96 15.59 -2.17 6.11
C LYS A 96 16.47 -2.64 4.94
N GLU A 97 15.88 -2.97 3.80
CA GLU A 97 16.58 -3.43 2.60
C GLU A 97 16.86 -2.28 1.62
N LEU A 98 16.23 -1.12 1.86
CA LEU A 98 16.32 0.04 1.02
C LEU A 98 17.56 0.86 1.37
N GLU A 99 18.54 0.93 0.45
CA GLU A 99 19.68 1.80 0.60
C GLU A 99 19.34 3.25 0.21
N ASN A 100 18.63 3.42 -0.92
CA ASN A 100 18.31 4.74 -1.42
C ASN A 100 17.15 4.71 -2.42
N ILE A 101 16.46 5.85 -2.52
CA ILE A 101 15.42 6.11 -3.51
C ILE A 101 15.82 7.32 -4.32
N LYS A 102 15.81 7.21 -5.66
CA LYS A 102 16.18 8.28 -6.58
C LYS A 102 15.07 8.56 -7.58
N PHE A 103 14.95 9.82 -7.95
CA PHE A 103 14.04 10.28 -8.99
C PHE A 103 14.82 10.91 -10.13
N LYS A 104 14.46 10.55 -11.37
CA LYS A 104 14.98 11.19 -12.57
C LYS A 104 13.83 11.42 -13.55
N LYS A 105 13.38 12.66 -13.68
CA LYS A 105 12.19 13.00 -14.50
C LYS A 105 10.98 12.18 -14.02
N ARG A 106 10.46 11.28 -14.86
CA ARG A 106 9.34 10.39 -14.57
C ARG A 106 9.76 9.03 -14.01
N GLN A 107 11.06 8.81 -13.81
CA GLN A 107 11.57 7.55 -13.30
C GLN A 107 11.73 7.61 -11.78
N PHE A 108 11.22 6.59 -11.13
CA PHE A 108 11.42 6.25 -9.72
C PHE A 108 12.36 5.04 -9.65
N ILE A 109 13.43 5.14 -8.89
CA ILE A 109 14.49 4.13 -8.84
C ILE A 109 14.69 3.73 -7.40
N ILE A 110 14.44 2.46 -7.10
CA ILE A 110 14.73 1.84 -5.81
C ILE A 110 16.12 1.22 -5.88
N ILE A 111 16.97 1.53 -4.92
CA ILE A 111 18.30 0.95 -4.75
C ILE A 111 18.27 0.09 -3.49
N LEU A 112 18.53 -1.19 -3.66
CA LEU A 112 18.55 -2.19 -2.60
C LEU A 112 19.98 -2.55 -2.25
N ASP A 113 20.28 -2.68 -0.97
CA ASP A 113 21.50 -3.31 -0.49
C ASP A 113 21.21 -4.76 -0.09
N LYS A 114 21.49 -5.69 -0.99
CA LYS A 114 21.43 -7.12 -0.68
C LYS A 114 22.84 -7.70 -0.74
N ASN A 115 23.40 -7.98 0.45
CA ASN A 115 24.69 -8.69 0.59
C ASN A 115 25.85 -8.08 -0.24
N LYS A 116 26.03 -6.74 -0.15
CA LYS A 116 27.04 -5.96 -0.91
C LYS A 116 26.81 -5.90 -2.43
N THR A 117 25.70 -6.42 -2.93
CA THR A 117 25.32 -6.31 -4.35
C THR A 117 24.17 -5.31 -4.49
N LYS A 118 24.48 -4.13 -5.04
CA LYS A 118 23.51 -3.06 -5.27
C LYS A 118 22.58 -3.42 -6.42
N LYS A 119 21.36 -3.82 -6.11
CA LYS A 119 20.31 -4.06 -7.09
C LYS A 119 19.47 -2.78 -7.29
N LYS A 120 19.24 -2.42 -8.56
CA LYS A 120 18.43 -1.26 -8.94
C LYS A 120 17.17 -1.71 -9.65
N GLU A 121 16.01 -1.29 -9.12
CA GLU A 121 14.71 -1.47 -9.76
C GLU A 121 14.19 -0.12 -10.25
N LYS A 122 13.72 -0.06 -11.50
CA LYS A 122 13.28 1.18 -12.14
C LYS A 122 11.81 1.11 -12.52
N PHE A 123 11.07 2.11 -12.11
CA PHE A 123 9.65 2.28 -12.38
C PHE A 123 9.42 3.63 -13.04
N THR A 124 8.36 3.75 -13.83
CA THR A 124 7.95 4.99 -14.47
C THR A 124 6.60 5.40 -13.94
N VAL A 125 6.46 6.63 -13.46
CA VAL A 125 5.18 7.20 -13.00
C VAL A 125 4.51 8.01 -14.10
N CYS A 126 3.20 8.10 -14.06
CA CYS A 126 2.41 8.81 -15.07
C CYS A 126 2.71 10.32 -15.09
N LYS A 127 2.89 10.96 -13.94
CA LYS A 127 3.12 12.40 -13.79
C LYS A 127 4.29 12.69 -12.85
N THR A 128 5.16 13.63 -13.22
CA THR A 128 6.35 13.99 -12.42
C THR A 128 6.03 14.50 -11.02
N ARG A 129 4.91 15.22 -10.84
CA ARG A 129 4.47 15.70 -9.52
C ARG A 129 4.18 14.57 -8.51
N ILE A 130 3.81 13.39 -9.00
CA ILE A 130 3.58 12.21 -8.16
C ILE A 130 4.88 11.75 -7.49
N ASN A 131 6.03 11.93 -8.15
CA ASN A 131 7.33 11.60 -7.56
C ASN A 131 7.59 12.31 -6.24
N LYS A 132 7.17 13.59 -6.12
CA LYS A 132 7.33 14.33 -4.87
C LYS A 132 6.48 13.72 -3.75
N ILE A 133 5.22 13.39 -4.05
CA ILE A 133 4.31 12.76 -3.08
C ILE A 133 4.87 11.40 -2.63
N ILE A 134 5.33 10.58 -3.57
CA ILE A 134 5.97 9.30 -3.28
C ILE A 134 7.18 9.50 -2.36
N LEU A 135 8.04 10.48 -2.66
CA LEU A 135 9.23 10.76 -1.86
C LEU A 135 8.87 11.19 -0.44
N ASP A 136 7.93 12.12 -0.31
CA ASP A 136 7.49 12.64 0.99
C ASP A 136 6.91 11.51 1.87
N LEU A 137 6.10 10.62 1.29
CA LEU A 137 5.57 9.44 1.98
C LEU A 137 6.68 8.46 2.36
N CYS A 138 7.62 8.17 1.45
CA CYS A 138 8.73 7.28 1.73
C CYS A 138 9.61 7.81 2.88
N ILE A 139 9.92 9.11 2.88
CA ILE A 139 10.68 9.75 3.97
C ILE A 139 9.89 9.64 5.28
N GLY A 140 8.60 9.97 5.27
CA GLY A 140 7.75 9.92 6.46
C GLY A 140 7.71 8.51 7.07
N TYR A 141 7.42 7.49 6.29
CA TYR A 141 7.38 6.11 6.78
C TYR A 141 8.75 5.57 7.19
N HIS A 142 9.80 5.91 6.46
CA HIS A 142 11.16 5.51 6.82
C HIS A 142 11.57 6.09 8.19
N VAL A 143 11.27 7.37 8.44
CA VAL A 143 11.50 8.02 9.74
C VAL A 143 10.69 7.35 10.85
N LEU A 144 9.40 7.06 10.61
CA LEU A 144 8.55 6.37 11.57
C LEU A 144 9.09 4.96 11.87
N HIS A 145 9.49 4.22 10.84
CA HIS A 145 10.06 2.88 11.01
C HIS A 145 11.32 2.89 11.88
N HIS A 146 12.23 3.84 11.68
CA HIS A 146 13.44 3.99 12.50
C HIS A 146 13.12 4.38 13.94
N ARG A 147 12.14 5.24 14.17
CA ARG A 147 11.71 5.62 15.53
C ARG A 147 11.06 4.47 16.29
N SER A 148 10.29 3.63 15.59
CA SER A 148 9.61 2.48 16.19
C SER A 148 10.55 1.30 16.45
N ASN A 149 11.73 1.24 15.79
CA ASN A 149 12.74 0.20 15.94
C ASN A 149 14.12 0.77 16.25
N PRO A 150 14.34 1.34 17.46
CA PRO A 150 15.60 2.01 17.80
C PRO A 150 16.81 1.07 17.90
N LYS A 151 16.63 -0.25 17.80
CA LYS A 151 17.71 -1.25 17.97
C LYS A 151 18.55 -1.54 16.72
N THR A 152 18.36 -0.82 15.61
CA THR A 152 19.11 -1.04 14.36
C THR A 152 20.21 0.01 14.09
N CYS A 153 20.53 0.87 15.06
CA CYS A 153 21.69 1.77 15.00
C CYS A 153 22.76 1.27 15.98
N SER A 154 23.55 0.31 15.56
CA SER A 154 24.84 -0.05 16.14
C SER A 154 25.79 -0.42 15.01
#